data_68d4cb4fa561bb0b902d8064fbcbae9f
#
_entry.id   68d4cb4fa561bb0b902d8064fbcbae9f
#
_cell.length_a   1.000
_cell.length_b   1.000
_cell.length_c   1.000
_cell.angle_alpha   90.00
_cell.angle_beta   90.00
_cell.angle_gamma   90.00
#
_symmetry.space_group_name_H-M   'P 1'
#
loop_
_entity.id
_entity.type
_entity.pdbx_description
1 polymer ?
#
loop_
_entity_poly.entity_id
_entity_poly.type
_entity_poly.pdbx_seq_one_letter_code
_entity_poly.pdbx_strand_id
1 'polypeptide(L)'
;MLLRAIEVATWAPNGGNQQNWLFYVILDKNVINSIADAVRESADYIASLPEASQTEKNLPRRLKLFDDFRNAPSLIAVAAAPYKSPLDEILSSREKIDPKVEQMVKWRSVADTRIQSVSSAIAYLLLVLHQMGMGAVWMTGPMQAKGDIEKILKVPEETDLVALIPVGYPAESPAPRERKPVKDVAQVIK
;
A
#
# COMPACT_ATOMS: atom_id res chain seq x y z
N MET A 1 11.78 18.34 -1.23
CA MET A 1 10.37 18.31 -0.81
C MET A 1 9.92 16.90 -0.41
N LEU A 2 9.98 15.89 -1.27
CA LEU A 2 9.51 14.51 -0.97
C LEU A 2 10.21 13.89 0.24
N LEU A 3 11.53 14.00 0.35
CA LEU A 3 12.28 13.50 1.52
C LEU A 3 11.84 14.16 2.83
N ARG A 4 11.45 15.43 2.79
CA ARG A 4 10.91 16.12 3.98
C ARG A 4 9.53 15.58 4.37
N ALA A 5 8.69 15.26 3.39
CA ALA A 5 7.40 14.64 3.67
C ALA A 5 7.59 13.23 4.26
N ILE A 6 8.54 12.46 3.76
CA ILE A 6 8.89 11.13 4.31
C ILE A 6 9.44 11.27 5.73
N GLU A 7 10.30 12.25 6.01
CA GLU A 7 10.81 12.51 7.37
C GLU A 7 9.65 12.70 8.37
N VAL A 8 8.62 13.46 8.00
CA VAL A 8 7.43 13.61 8.87
C VAL A 8 6.64 12.31 8.95
N ALA A 9 6.52 11.56 7.85
CA ALA A 9 5.82 10.28 7.83
C ALA A 9 6.46 9.24 8.78
N THR A 10 7.77 9.31 9.02
CA THR A 10 8.44 8.39 9.96
C THR A 10 8.07 8.61 11.44
N TRP A 11 7.36 9.68 11.77
CA TRP A 11 6.80 9.90 13.11
C TRP A 11 5.46 9.19 13.34
N ALA A 12 4.98 8.45 12.34
CA ALA A 12 3.76 7.67 12.49
C ALA A 12 3.90 6.58 13.57
N PRO A 13 2.82 6.29 14.34
CA PRO A 13 2.83 5.20 15.31
C PRO A 13 3.08 3.87 14.61
N ASN A 14 3.90 3.03 15.25
CA ASN A 14 4.25 1.72 14.70
C ASN A 14 4.56 0.69 15.80
N GLY A 15 4.36 -0.58 15.50
CA GLY A 15 4.54 -1.68 16.43
C GLY A 15 6.00 -1.78 16.93
N GLY A 16 6.17 -1.67 18.26
CA GLY A 16 7.49 -1.81 18.89
C GLY A 16 8.55 -0.82 18.42
N ASN A 17 8.16 0.28 17.81
CA ASN A 17 9.05 1.27 17.18
C ASN A 17 10.04 0.65 16.18
N GLN A 18 9.61 -0.41 15.47
CA GLN A 18 10.49 -1.12 14.54
C GLN A 18 10.70 -0.37 13.21
N GLN A 19 9.83 0.60 12.91
CA GLN A 19 9.97 1.47 11.75
C GLN A 19 10.26 0.68 10.47
N ASN A 20 9.51 -0.38 10.26
CA ASN A 20 9.71 -1.40 9.22
C ASN A 20 9.22 -0.97 7.82
N TRP A 21 9.15 0.32 7.56
CA TRP A 21 8.85 0.91 6.25
C TRP A 21 10.12 1.19 5.46
N LEU A 22 10.04 1.02 4.14
CA LEU A 22 11.03 1.48 3.18
C LEU A 22 10.32 2.32 2.13
N PHE A 23 10.89 3.49 1.80
CA PHE A 23 10.36 4.40 0.80
C PHE A 23 11.34 4.52 -0.36
N TYR A 24 10.90 4.19 -1.56
CA TYR A 24 11.63 4.38 -2.81
C TYR A 24 11.07 5.61 -3.51
N VAL A 25 11.86 6.68 -3.58
CA VAL A 25 11.48 7.92 -4.28
C VAL A 25 12.00 7.83 -5.71
N ILE A 26 11.10 7.74 -6.67
CA ILE A 26 11.38 7.51 -8.07
C ILE A 26 11.10 8.80 -8.85
N LEU A 27 12.14 9.40 -9.41
CA LEU A 27 12.09 10.61 -10.22
C LEU A 27 12.43 10.32 -11.69
N ASP A 28 13.07 9.17 -11.95
CA ASP A 28 13.41 8.75 -13.31
C ASP A 28 12.15 8.28 -14.05
N LYS A 29 11.83 8.99 -15.12
CA LYS A 29 10.65 8.71 -15.95
C LYS A 29 10.69 7.34 -16.61
N ASN A 30 11.89 6.84 -16.95
CA ASN A 30 12.02 5.51 -17.53
C ASN A 30 11.67 4.43 -16.51
N VAL A 31 12.08 4.60 -15.25
CA VAL A 31 11.71 3.67 -14.17
C VAL A 31 10.21 3.72 -13.90
N ILE A 32 9.60 4.92 -13.84
CA ILE A 32 8.14 5.07 -13.70
C ILE A 32 7.41 4.36 -14.84
N ASN A 33 7.86 4.54 -16.08
CA ASN A 33 7.27 3.89 -17.25
C ASN A 33 7.43 2.36 -17.18
N SER A 34 8.60 1.84 -16.80
CA SER A 34 8.81 0.39 -16.66
C SER A 34 7.88 -0.23 -15.61
N ILE A 35 7.65 0.46 -14.48
CA ILE A 35 6.67 0.04 -13.48
C ILE A 35 5.24 0.07 -14.05
N ALA A 36 4.89 1.13 -14.77
CA ALA A 36 3.57 1.26 -15.38
C ALA A 36 3.32 0.19 -16.45
N ASP A 37 4.35 -0.19 -17.22
CA ASP A 37 4.24 -1.27 -18.22
C ASP A 37 4.01 -2.63 -17.55
N ALA A 38 4.72 -2.95 -16.46
CA ALA A 38 4.49 -4.17 -15.68
C ALA A 38 3.06 -4.22 -15.09
N VAL A 39 2.56 -3.08 -14.60
CA VAL A 39 1.17 -2.97 -14.11
C VAL A 39 0.17 -3.13 -15.24
N ARG A 40 0.43 -2.57 -16.41
CA ARG A 40 -0.42 -2.72 -17.60
C ARG A 40 -0.49 -4.18 -18.05
N GLU A 41 0.65 -4.85 -18.16
CA GLU A 41 0.72 -6.25 -18.56
C GLU A 41 -0.11 -7.15 -17.63
N SER A 42 0.03 -6.99 -16.30
CA SER A 42 -0.75 -7.74 -15.33
C SER A 42 -2.26 -7.42 -15.39
N ALA A 43 -2.62 -6.16 -15.65
CA ALA A 43 -4.01 -5.74 -15.80
C ALA A 43 -4.64 -6.31 -17.07
N ASP A 44 -3.92 -6.32 -18.20
CA ASP A 44 -4.37 -6.90 -19.46
C ASP A 44 -4.53 -8.41 -19.35
N TYR A 45 -3.61 -9.10 -18.64
CA TYR A 45 -3.77 -10.52 -18.35
C TYR A 45 -5.05 -10.80 -17.55
N ILE A 46 -5.30 -10.06 -16.47
CA ILE A 46 -6.53 -10.21 -15.67
C ILE A 46 -7.78 -9.93 -16.52
N ALA A 47 -7.73 -8.90 -17.36
CA ALA A 47 -8.86 -8.55 -18.24
C ALA A 47 -9.15 -9.62 -19.30
N SER A 48 -8.17 -10.47 -19.65
CA SER A 48 -8.31 -11.59 -20.60
C SER A 48 -8.95 -12.84 -19.98
N LEU A 49 -9.03 -12.92 -18.64
CA LEU A 49 -9.62 -14.08 -17.97
C LEU A 49 -11.14 -14.15 -18.21
N PRO A 50 -11.72 -15.35 -18.42
CA PRO A 50 -13.16 -15.51 -18.71
C PRO A 50 -14.06 -14.88 -17.65
N GLU A 51 -13.65 -14.91 -16.38
CA GLU A 51 -14.40 -14.38 -15.25
C GLU A 51 -14.42 -12.84 -15.20
N ALA A 52 -13.49 -12.16 -15.86
CA ALA A 52 -13.37 -10.70 -15.82
C ALA A 52 -14.64 -9.99 -16.32
N SER A 53 -15.24 -10.50 -17.39
CA SER A 53 -16.49 -9.96 -17.96
C SER A 53 -17.75 -10.33 -17.15
N GLN A 54 -17.69 -11.38 -16.35
CA GLN A 54 -18.80 -11.90 -15.56
C GLN A 54 -18.89 -11.21 -14.20
N THR A 55 -17.76 -10.83 -13.60
CA THR A 55 -17.67 -10.24 -12.26
C THR A 55 -18.19 -8.80 -12.22
N GLU A 56 -17.74 -7.97 -13.14
CA GLU A 56 -18.14 -6.56 -13.23
C GLU A 56 -17.99 -6.05 -14.68
N LYS A 57 -19.08 -5.56 -15.26
CA LYS A 57 -19.05 -5.04 -16.66
C LYS A 57 -17.99 -3.96 -16.92
N ASN A 58 -17.65 -3.18 -15.90
CA ASN A 58 -16.65 -2.10 -15.99
C ASN A 58 -15.25 -2.50 -15.54
N LEU A 59 -15.02 -3.74 -15.11
CA LEU A 59 -13.73 -4.19 -14.63
C LEU A 59 -12.59 -3.98 -15.62
N PRO A 60 -12.72 -4.33 -16.91
CA PRO A 60 -11.66 -4.08 -17.90
C PRO A 60 -11.31 -2.59 -18.04
N ARG A 61 -12.31 -1.70 -17.93
CA ARG A 61 -12.07 -0.24 -17.96
C ARG A 61 -11.35 0.23 -16.70
N ARG A 62 -11.72 -0.29 -15.52
CA ARG A 62 -11.06 0.07 -14.25
C ARG A 62 -9.62 -0.41 -14.19
N LEU A 63 -9.34 -1.60 -14.70
CA LEU A 63 -7.98 -2.13 -14.76
C LEU A 63 -7.05 -1.23 -15.59
N LYS A 64 -7.57 -0.61 -16.67
CA LYS A 64 -6.81 0.34 -17.49
C LYS A 64 -6.38 1.62 -16.75
N LEU A 65 -7.02 1.94 -15.61
CA LEU A 65 -6.66 3.10 -14.79
C LEU A 65 -5.51 2.82 -13.81
N PHE A 66 -5.08 1.56 -13.69
CA PHE A 66 -4.08 1.19 -12.69
C PHE A 66 -2.67 1.69 -13.02
N ASP A 67 -2.38 2.03 -14.27
CA ASP A 67 -1.12 2.60 -14.72
C ASP A 67 -1.18 4.10 -15.07
N ASP A 68 -2.28 4.79 -14.77
CA ASP A 68 -2.45 6.24 -15.03
C ASP A 68 -1.38 7.09 -14.33
N PHE A 69 -0.78 6.55 -13.25
CA PHE A 69 0.34 7.18 -12.55
C PHE A 69 1.59 7.38 -13.44
N ARG A 70 1.66 6.76 -14.62
CA ARG A 70 2.78 6.96 -15.56
C ARG A 70 3.00 8.43 -15.91
N ASN A 71 1.95 9.27 -15.82
CA ASN A 71 2.04 10.69 -16.10
C ASN A 71 2.49 11.53 -14.90
N ALA A 72 2.58 10.95 -13.70
CA ALA A 72 3.06 11.67 -12.53
C ALA A 72 4.54 12.06 -12.67
N PRO A 73 4.93 13.24 -12.16
CA PRO A 73 6.33 13.68 -12.18
C PRO A 73 7.22 12.90 -11.20
N SER A 74 6.61 12.26 -10.20
CA SER A 74 7.31 11.41 -9.23
C SER A 74 6.41 10.31 -8.72
N LEU A 75 7.04 9.21 -8.30
CA LEU A 75 6.37 8.05 -7.70
C LEU A 75 7.10 7.66 -6.42
N ILE A 76 6.35 7.41 -5.35
CA ILE A 76 6.90 6.82 -4.13
C ILE A 76 6.38 5.39 -4.04
N ALA A 77 7.27 4.41 -4.11
CA ALA A 77 6.93 3.04 -3.81
C ALA A 77 7.23 2.78 -2.32
N VAL A 78 6.29 2.14 -1.64
CA VAL A 78 6.41 1.86 -0.20
C VAL A 78 6.46 0.36 0.01
N ALA A 79 7.44 -0.09 0.76
CA ALA A 79 7.64 -1.49 1.09
C ALA A 79 7.67 -1.71 2.62
N ALA A 80 7.29 -2.90 3.05
CA ALA A 80 7.24 -3.34 4.42
C ALA A 80 8.31 -4.41 4.68
N ALA A 81 9.31 -4.07 5.49
CA ALA A 81 10.28 -5.04 6.00
C ALA A 81 9.63 -5.97 7.04
N PRO A 82 10.21 -7.14 7.35
CA PRO A 82 9.67 -8.05 8.35
C PRO A 82 9.44 -7.39 9.71
N TYR A 83 8.35 -7.77 10.36
CA TYR A 83 8.07 -7.40 11.75
C TYR A 83 8.50 -8.53 12.68
N LYS A 84 9.36 -8.23 13.64
CA LYS A 84 9.86 -9.19 14.62
C LYS A 84 9.06 -9.10 15.92
N SER A 85 8.43 -10.20 16.32
CA SER A 85 7.64 -10.28 17.54
C SER A 85 7.99 -11.55 18.31
N PRO A 86 8.62 -11.44 19.50
CA PRO A 86 8.87 -12.62 20.37
C PRO A 86 7.59 -13.38 20.68
N LEU A 87 6.46 -12.68 20.81
CA LEU A 87 5.16 -13.34 21.01
C LEU A 87 4.76 -14.19 19.81
N ASP A 88 4.95 -13.67 18.59
CA ASP A 88 4.61 -14.41 17.37
C ASP A 88 5.54 -15.62 17.17
N GLU A 89 6.81 -15.51 17.55
CA GLU A 89 7.76 -16.64 17.56
C GLU A 89 7.29 -17.75 18.50
N ILE A 90 6.88 -17.40 19.75
CA ILE A 90 6.34 -18.36 20.72
C ILE A 90 5.07 -19.03 20.18
N LEU A 91 4.13 -18.25 19.66
CA LEU A 91 2.86 -18.78 19.12
C LEU A 91 3.11 -19.69 17.92
N SER A 92 3.95 -19.29 16.97
CA SER A 92 4.28 -20.09 15.78
C SER A 92 4.94 -21.42 16.13
N SER A 93 5.75 -21.48 17.21
CA SER A 93 6.39 -22.72 17.65
C SER A 93 5.40 -23.80 18.12
N ARG A 94 4.19 -23.41 18.51
CA ARG A 94 3.16 -24.30 19.06
C ARG A 94 1.88 -24.39 18.22
N GLU A 95 1.77 -23.60 17.17
CA GLU A 95 0.56 -23.49 16.34
C GLU A 95 0.05 -24.86 15.85
N LYS A 96 0.97 -25.77 15.46
CA LYS A 96 0.61 -27.08 14.90
C LYS A 96 0.19 -28.13 15.92
N ILE A 97 0.41 -27.87 17.21
CA ILE A 97 0.22 -28.87 18.28
C ILE A 97 -0.77 -28.44 19.36
N ASP A 98 -1.18 -27.17 19.36
CA ASP A 98 -2.10 -26.60 20.35
C ASP A 98 -3.23 -25.82 19.63
N PRO A 99 -4.47 -26.35 19.62
CA PRO A 99 -5.60 -25.70 18.94
C PRO A 99 -5.93 -24.30 19.49
N LYS A 100 -5.65 -24.01 20.74
CA LYS A 100 -5.83 -22.68 21.32
C LYS A 100 -4.80 -21.70 20.76
N VAL A 101 -3.57 -22.15 20.59
CA VAL A 101 -2.51 -21.34 19.99
C VAL A 101 -2.78 -21.11 18.49
N GLU A 102 -3.22 -22.14 17.76
CA GLU A 102 -3.66 -21.99 16.34
C GLU A 102 -4.72 -20.87 16.20
N GLN A 103 -5.72 -20.87 17.08
CA GLN A 103 -6.75 -19.82 17.07
C GLN A 103 -6.16 -18.42 17.39
N MET A 104 -5.21 -18.32 18.31
CA MET A 104 -4.53 -17.05 18.62
C MET A 104 -3.72 -16.54 17.42
N VAL A 105 -3.00 -17.42 16.70
CA VAL A 105 -2.28 -17.08 15.48
C VAL A 105 -3.23 -16.54 14.43
N LYS A 106 -4.38 -17.20 14.18
CA LYS A 106 -5.42 -16.74 13.26
C LYS A 106 -5.95 -15.35 13.61
N TRP A 107 -6.19 -15.06 14.89
CA TRP A 107 -6.64 -13.74 15.30
C TRP A 107 -5.56 -12.67 15.09
N ARG A 108 -4.31 -12.99 15.40
CA ARG A 108 -3.20 -12.06 15.22
C ARG A 108 -2.87 -11.78 13.76
N SER A 109 -3.00 -12.78 12.89
CA SER A 109 -2.76 -12.59 11.45
C SER A 109 -3.71 -11.57 10.82
N VAL A 110 -4.95 -11.47 11.31
CA VAL A 110 -5.91 -10.43 10.86
C VAL A 110 -5.42 -9.02 11.21
N ALA A 111 -4.72 -8.86 12.35
CA ALA A 111 -4.22 -7.56 12.77
C ALA A 111 -3.03 -7.08 11.94
N ASP A 112 -2.19 -7.96 11.44
CA ASP A 112 -0.98 -7.67 10.65
C ASP A 112 -0.26 -6.37 11.06
N THR A 113 0.45 -6.42 12.19
CA THR A 113 1.14 -5.25 12.77
C THR A 113 2.11 -4.60 11.79
N ARG A 114 2.73 -5.38 10.92
CA ARG A 114 3.65 -4.92 9.89
C ARG A 114 2.95 -3.97 8.92
N ILE A 115 1.84 -4.43 8.35
CA ILE A 115 1.07 -3.63 7.38
C ILE A 115 0.40 -2.43 8.04
N GLN A 116 -0.12 -2.58 9.27
CA GLN A 116 -0.70 -1.43 10.01
C GLN A 116 0.34 -0.34 10.26
N SER A 117 1.57 -0.69 10.66
CA SER A 117 2.65 0.27 10.88
C SER A 117 2.99 1.05 9.60
N VAL A 118 3.15 0.36 8.47
CA VAL A 118 3.45 1.00 7.18
C VAL A 118 2.26 1.83 6.69
N SER A 119 1.03 1.35 6.86
CA SER A 119 -0.20 2.09 6.52
C SER A 119 -0.33 3.39 7.30
N SER A 120 0.04 3.37 8.57
CA SER A 120 0.11 4.58 9.41
C SER A 120 1.08 5.61 8.82
N ALA A 121 2.29 5.21 8.45
CA ALA A 121 3.26 6.11 7.82
C ALA A 121 2.79 6.64 6.45
N ILE A 122 2.12 5.81 5.64
CA ILE A 122 1.52 6.27 4.38
C ILE A 122 0.43 7.33 4.64
N ALA A 123 -0.43 7.13 5.64
CA ALA A 123 -1.46 8.11 5.98
C ALA A 123 -0.86 9.47 6.39
N TYR A 124 0.20 9.46 7.21
CA TYR A 124 0.96 10.67 7.55
C TYR A 124 1.58 11.31 6.32
N LEU A 125 2.20 10.51 5.44
CA LEU A 125 2.79 11.00 4.19
C LEU A 125 1.76 11.74 3.34
N LEU A 126 0.58 11.17 3.13
CA LEU A 126 -0.48 11.80 2.34
C LEU A 126 -0.95 13.12 2.94
N LEU A 127 -1.11 13.19 4.27
CA LEU A 127 -1.50 14.43 4.96
C LEU A 127 -0.45 15.53 4.78
N VAL A 128 0.83 15.19 4.92
CA VAL A 128 1.93 16.15 4.77
C VAL A 128 2.08 16.60 3.32
N LEU A 129 1.98 15.70 2.35
CA LEU A 129 2.00 16.07 0.93
C LEU A 129 0.85 17.03 0.60
N HIS A 130 -0.34 16.76 1.12
CA HIS A 130 -1.49 17.65 0.95
C HIS A 130 -1.23 19.04 1.58
N GLN A 131 -0.68 19.10 2.80
CA GLN A 131 -0.30 20.36 3.45
C GLN A 131 0.75 21.13 2.66
N MET A 132 1.62 20.43 1.92
CA MET A 132 2.62 21.04 1.04
C MET A 132 2.05 21.48 -0.34
N GLY A 133 0.74 21.36 -0.55
CA GLY A 133 0.06 21.70 -1.80
C GLY A 133 0.24 20.66 -2.90
N MET A 134 0.66 19.44 -2.57
CA MET A 134 0.83 18.34 -3.53
C MET A 134 -0.41 17.45 -3.57
N GLY A 135 -0.70 16.91 -4.76
CA GLY A 135 -1.63 15.81 -4.96
C GLY A 135 -0.91 14.47 -4.85
N ALA A 136 -1.54 13.53 -4.18
CA ALA A 136 -1.04 12.16 -4.06
C ALA A 136 -2.20 11.17 -3.94
N VAL A 137 -1.99 9.93 -4.40
CA VAL A 137 -2.98 8.84 -4.30
C VAL A 137 -2.30 7.60 -3.74
N TRP A 138 -2.91 6.99 -2.73
CA TRP A 138 -2.47 5.69 -2.23
C TRP A 138 -3.06 4.58 -3.10
N MET A 139 -2.23 3.89 -3.86
CA MET A 139 -2.63 2.84 -4.78
C MET A 139 -2.15 1.46 -4.30
N THR A 140 -3.09 0.54 -4.15
CA THR A 140 -2.83 -0.89 -3.92
C THR A 140 -3.22 -1.75 -5.13
N GLY A 141 -4.02 -1.21 -6.05
CA GLY A 141 -4.40 -1.89 -7.29
C GLY A 141 -3.21 -2.40 -8.12
N PRO A 142 -2.11 -1.65 -8.26
CA PRO A 142 -0.91 -2.10 -8.97
C PRO A 142 -0.18 -3.30 -8.34
N MET A 143 -0.55 -3.73 -7.12
CA MET A 143 0.16 -4.80 -6.42
C MET A 143 0.01 -6.19 -7.06
N GLN A 144 -0.88 -6.38 -8.02
CA GLN A 144 -0.88 -7.59 -8.85
C GLN A 144 0.42 -7.75 -9.66
N ALA A 145 1.15 -6.65 -9.93
CA ALA A 145 2.47 -6.65 -10.57
C ALA A 145 3.63 -6.56 -9.56
N LYS A 146 3.37 -6.80 -8.26
CA LYS A 146 4.32 -6.64 -7.15
C LYS A 146 5.70 -7.23 -7.47
N GLY A 147 5.77 -8.49 -7.90
CA GLY A 147 7.03 -9.18 -8.13
C GLY A 147 7.90 -8.54 -9.23
N ASP A 148 7.30 -7.99 -10.28
CA ASP A 148 8.04 -7.31 -11.34
C ASP A 148 8.48 -5.91 -10.92
N ILE A 149 7.64 -5.20 -10.17
CA ILE A 149 8.00 -3.90 -9.59
C ILE A 149 9.17 -4.07 -8.60
N GLU A 150 9.15 -5.09 -7.76
CA GLU A 150 10.23 -5.40 -6.81
C GLU A 150 11.57 -5.68 -7.52
N LYS A 151 11.54 -6.41 -8.65
CA LYS A 151 12.73 -6.62 -9.49
C LYS A 151 13.25 -5.31 -10.07
N ILE A 152 12.37 -4.45 -10.61
CA ILE A 152 12.73 -3.14 -11.17
C ILE A 152 13.40 -2.26 -10.10
N LEU A 153 12.84 -2.24 -8.89
CA LEU A 153 13.31 -1.41 -7.77
C LEU A 153 14.42 -2.06 -6.95
N LYS A 154 14.74 -3.34 -7.22
CA LYS A 154 15.70 -4.15 -6.44
C LYS A 154 15.32 -4.18 -4.94
N VAL A 155 14.04 -4.41 -4.66
CA VAL A 155 13.54 -4.55 -3.29
C VAL A 155 14.16 -5.81 -2.66
N PRO A 156 14.68 -5.77 -1.41
CA PRO A 156 15.19 -6.96 -0.74
C PRO A 156 14.15 -8.08 -0.66
N GLU A 157 14.58 -9.34 -0.82
CA GLU A 157 13.70 -10.52 -0.92
C GLU A 157 12.76 -10.68 0.27
N GLU A 158 13.21 -10.34 1.49
CA GLU A 158 12.42 -10.42 2.72
C GLU A 158 11.44 -9.25 2.90
N THR A 159 11.45 -8.28 1.99
CA THR A 159 10.64 -7.04 2.07
C THR A 159 9.54 -7.08 1.01
N ASP A 160 8.33 -6.73 1.39
CA ASP A 160 7.19 -6.72 0.48
C ASP A 160 6.81 -5.31 0.06
N LEU A 161 6.73 -5.06 -1.23
CA LEU A 161 6.10 -3.86 -1.77
C LEU A 161 4.60 -3.88 -1.42
N VAL A 162 4.08 -2.78 -0.85
CA VAL A 162 2.69 -2.71 -0.36
C VAL A 162 1.87 -1.59 -0.99
N ALA A 163 2.49 -0.57 -1.56
CA ALA A 163 1.79 0.54 -2.19
C ALA A 163 2.65 1.29 -3.20
N LEU A 164 1.97 1.91 -4.18
CA LEU A 164 2.52 2.98 -5.03
C LEU A 164 1.78 4.29 -4.73
N ILE A 165 2.53 5.39 -4.68
CA ILE A 165 2.00 6.71 -4.38
C ILE A 165 2.54 7.68 -5.44
N PRO A 166 1.80 7.92 -6.54
CA PRO A 166 2.11 9.00 -7.47
C PRO A 166 1.97 10.34 -6.75
N VAL A 167 2.90 11.24 -6.98
CA VAL A 167 2.94 12.57 -6.37
C VAL A 167 3.23 13.62 -7.41
N GLY A 168 2.45 14.71 -7.39
CA GLY A 168 2.64 15.86 -8.26
C GLY A 168 1.84 17.06 -7.78
N TYR A 169 1.92 18.18 -8.48
CA TYR A 169 1.00 19.28 -8.24
C TYR A 169 -0.37 18.97 -8.86
N PRO A 170 -1.49 19.18 -8.12
CA PRO A 170 -2.81 18.87 -8.64
C PRO A 170 -3.16 19.79 -9.82
N ALA A 171 -3.63 19.19 -10.91
CA ALA A 171 -4.15 19.92 -12.06
C ALA A 171 -5.64 20.30 -11.91
N GLU A 172 -6.31 19.73 -10.92
CA GLU A 172 -7.73 19.95 -10.63
C GLU A 172 -7.96 20.00 -9.10
N SER A 173 -9.11 20.52 -8.71
CA SER A 173 -9.58 20.49 -7.32
C SER A 173 -10.86 19.66 -7.25
N PRO A 174 -10.75 18.36 -7.04
CA PRO A 174 -11.92 17.47 -7.03
C PRO A 174 -12.86 17.80 -5.87
N ALA A 175 -14.17 17.68 -6.10
CA ALA A 175 -15.16 17.84 -5.06
C ALA A 175 -14.95 16.80 -3.95
N PRO A 176 -15.16 17.18 -2.68
CA PRO A 176 -15.10 16.23 -1.56
C PRO A 176 -16.07 15.07 -1.76
N ARG A 177 -15.62 13.84 -1.53
CA ARG A 177 -16.50 12.68 -1.55
C ARG A 177 -17.23 12.55 -0.22
N GLU A 178 -18.46 12.05 -0.28
CA GLU A 178 -19.26 11.78 0.90
C GLU A 178 -18.56 10.82 1.87
N ARG A 179 -18.82 11.02 3.15
CA ARG A 179 -18.36 10.15 4.24
C ARG A 179 -19.57 9.67 5.04
N LYS A 180 -19.48 8.45 5.57
CA LYS A 180 -20.48 7.96 6.49
C LYS A 180 -20.56 8.87 7.72
N PRO A 181 -21.77 9.16 8.24
CA PRO A 181 -21.94 9.87 9.49
C PRO A 181 -21.25 9.14 10.65
N VAL A 182 -20.74 9.89 11.63
CA VAL A 182 -20.04 9.29 12.78
C VAL A 182 -20.89 8.26 13.52
N LYS A 183 -22.19 8.48 13.64
CA LYS A 183 -23.14 7.53 14.25
C LYS A 183 -23.19 6.15 13.60
N ASP A 184 -22.81 6.05 12.31
CA ASP A 184 -22.84 4.79 11.55
C ASP A 184 -21.49 4.03 11.65
N VAL A 185 -20.46 4.65 12.21
CA VAL A 185 -19.09 4.09 12.29
C VAL A 185 -18.53 4.10 13.71
N ALA A 186 -19.24 4.66 14.69
CA ALA A 186 -18.83 4.71 16.08
C ALA A 186 -19.95 4.26 17.01
N GLN A 187 -19.62 3.44 17.98
CA GLN A 187 -20.52 3.00 19.05
C GLN A 187 -19.90 3.31 20.40
N VAL A 188 -20.66 3.97 21.29
CA VAL A 188 -20.25 4.20 22.67
C VAL A 188 -20.80 3.05 23.54
N ILE A 189 -19.90 2.30 24.16
CA ILE A 189 -20.24 1.26 25.14
C ILE A 189 -20.06 1.87 26.54
N LYS A 190 -21.12 1.83 27.34
CA LYS A 190 -21.14 2.36 28.72
C LYS A 190 -21.13 1.24 29.73
#